data_df2c883c8c3c8b2be5fb0c46ae6244b3
#
_entry.id   df2c883c8c3c8b2be5fb0c46ae6244b3
#
_cell.length_a   1.000
_cell.length_b   1.000
_cell.length_c   1.000
_cell.angle_alpha   90.00
_cell.angle_beta   90.00
_cell.angle_gamma   90.00
#
_symmetry.space_group_name_H-M   'P 1'
#
loop_
_entity.id
_entity.type
_entity.pdbx_description
1 polymer ?
#
loop_
_entity_poly.entity_id
_entity_poly.type
_entity_poly.pdbx_seq_one_letter_code
_entity_poly.pdbx_strand_id
1 'polypeptide(L)'
;MKANGSAIALAPRRKTTAGMSSSPGVVYSTTYTDKGPKPNGGKFLCFDHLTFYVGNAKQAASYYTTRMGFTEIAYQGLETGSRQLAKHVVRQNKATFVFVSAYEPNNTALGAHLVQHGDGVKDVAFQVEDLDIIVKRAKERGAVMVRDIWEESDEFGKVRFATVKTYGDTQHTFVERKNYKGVFLPGYKAPLYDDALLKMLPPVNINFVDHVVGNQPDLQMESTAAWYEKVLMFHRFWSVDDSQIHTEYSALRSIVMTNYEETIKMPINEPAKGKKKSQIEEYVNYYGGAGVQHIALNTDDIILAITNLRARGMHFLSVPDTYYDQLRQRLKASNVKITEDMTVLQKLNILIDYDENGYLLQIFTKNMQDRPTLFLEVIQRHNHNGFGAGNFKALFEAIEADQEKRGNL
;
A
#
# COMPACT_ATOMS: atom_id res chain seq x y z
N MET A 1 13.71 9.01 47.27
CA MET A 1 12.34 9.04 46.71
C MET A 1 12.29 8.14 45.53
N LYS A 2 11.62 6.99 45.62
CA LYS A 2 11.52 6.00 44.55
C LYS A 2 10.31 6.40 43.66
N ALA A 3 10.56 6.65 42.38
CA ALA A 3 9.49 6.88 41.40
C ALA A 3 8.89 5.51 40.99
N ASN A 4 7.64 5.26 41.34
CA ASN A 4 6.86 4.13 40.86
C ASN A 4 6.41 4.41 39.43
N GLY A 5 7.06 3.74 38.46
CA GLY A 5 6.58 3.64 37.12
C GLY A 5 5.59 2.45 37.02
N SER A 6 4.30 2.72 37.04
CA SER A 6 3.29 1.69 36.75
C SER A 6 3.29 1.42 35.24
N ALA A 7 3.87 0.27 34.86
CA ALA A 7 3.66 -0.29 33.53
C ALA A 7 2.19 -0.73 33.43
N ILE A 8 1.42 -0.08 32.59
CA ILE A 8 0.07 -0.54 32.23
C ILE A 8 0.25 -1.81 31.38
N ALA A 9 0.07 -2.95 32.02
CA ALA A 9 -0.02 -4.23 31.33
C ALA A 9 -1.28 -4.22 30.45
N LEU A 10 -1.09 -4.22 29.14
CA LEU A 10 -2.18 -4.46 28.20
C LEU A 10 -2.72 -5.88 28.39
N ALA A 11 -3.99 -6.00 28.72
CA ALA A 11 -4.67 -7.28 28.84
C ALA A 11 -4.59 -8.06 27.51
N PRO A 12 -4.46 -9.39 27.51
CA PRO A 12 -4.38 -10.19 26.29
C PRO A 12 -5.70 -10.03 25.49
N ARG A 13 -5.57 -9.53 24.27
CA ARG A 13 -6.68 -9.37 23.34
C ARG A 13 -7.23 -10.74 22.91
N ARG A 14 -8.55 -10.89 22.89
CA ARG A 14 -9.20 -12.11 22.44
C ARG A 14 -8.89 -12.39 20.97
N LYS A 15 -8.25 -13.53 20.71
CA LYS A 15 -8.04 -14.08 19.36
C LYS A 15 -9.22 -15.01 19.05
N THR A 16 -9.90 -14.79 17.94
CA THR A 16 -10.81 -15.80 17.37
C THR A 16 -10.06 -16.51 16.24
N THR A 17 -9.77 -17.78 16.43
CA THR A 17 -9.29 -18.66 15.34
C THR A 17 -10.51 -19.11 14.55
N ALA A 18 -10.53 -18.88 13.25
CA ALA A 18 -11.50 -19.50 12.35
C ALA A 18 -11.37 -21.04 12.46
N GLY A 19 -12.52 -21.72 12.51
CA GLY A 19 -12.63 -23.11 12.90
C GLY A 19 -11.71 -24.08 12.16
N MET A 20 -11.19 -25.04 12.91
CA MET A 20 -10.35 -26.14 12.44
C MET A 20 -11.14 -27.06 11.49
N SER A 21 -10.90 -26.93 10.20
CA SER A 21 -11.21 -27.94 9.18
C SER A 21 -9.89 -28.40 8.58
N SER A 22 -9.53 -29.65 8.79
CA SER A 22 -8.28 -30.27 8.31
C SER A 22 -8.36 -30.60 6.82
N SER A 23 -8.40 -29.59 5.96
CA SER A 23 -8.23 -29.77 4.51
C SER A 23 -6.82 -29.38 4.11
N PRO A 24 -6.09 -30.19 3.33
CA PRO A 24 -4.74 -29.87 2.89
C PRO A 24 -4.75 -28.60 2.03
N GLY A 25 -3.99 -27.57 2.42
CA GLY A 25 -3.80 -26.33 1.65
C GLY A 25 -4.59 -25.11 2.13
N VAL A 26 -5.22 -25.17 3.31
CA VAL A 26 -5.86 -23.99 3.92
C VAL A 26 -4.82 -23.24 4.74
N VAL A 27 -4.57 -21.98 4.38
CA VAL A 27 -3.72 -21.07 5.17
C VAL A 27 -4.57 -20.51 6.32
N TYR A 28 -4.17 -20.82 7.55
CA TYR A 28 -4.85 -20.29 8.73
C TYR A 28 -4.35 -18.88 9.02
N SER A 29 -5.23 -17.90 8.90
CA SER A 29 -4.97 -16.52 9.33
C SER A 29 -5.70 -16.24 10.64
N THR A 30 -5.18 -15.29 11.41
CA THR A 30 -5.85 -14.79 12.60
C THR A 30 -6.59 -13.51 12.28
N THR A 31 -7.91 -13.47 12.51
CA THR A 31 -8.74 -12.28 12.42
C THR A 31 -8.96 -11.71 13.81
N TYR A 32 -8.89 -10.40 13.94
CA TYR A 32 -9.08 -9.69 15.21
C TYR A 32 -10.41 -8.93 15.17
N THR A 33 -11.25 -9.16 16.16
CA THR A 33 -12.56 -8.50 16.29
C THR A 33 -12.56 -7.35 17.30
N ASP A 34 -11.55 -7.32 18.19
CA ASP A 34 -11.38 -6.25 19.17
C ASP A 34 -10.69 -5.03 18.54
N LYS A 35 -11.48 -3.98 18.30
CA LYS A 35 -11.00 -2.71 17.76
C LYS A 35 -10.34 -1.80 18.83
N GLY A 36 -10.38 -2.21 20.09
CA GLY A 36 -9.99 -1.36 21.21
C GLY A 36 -10.97 -0.21 21.46
N PRO A 37 -10.62 0.75 22.33
CA PRO A 37 -11.48 1.87 22.64
C PRO A 37 -11.67 2.78 21.42
N LYS A 38 -12.92 3.17 21.14
CA LYS A 38 -13.21 4.14 20.11
C LYS A 38 -12.53 5.48 20.43
N PRO A 39 -11.78 6.06 19.48
CA PRO A 39 -11.15 7.37 19.70
C PRO A 39 -12.20 8.45 20.01
N ASN A 40 -11.94 9.26 21.04
CA ASN A 40 -12.80 10.39 21.37
C ASN A 40 -12.42 11.59 20.50
N GLY A 41 -13.12 11.79 19.40
CA GLY A 41 -12.84 12.80 18.37
C GLY A 41 -11.63 12.45 17.48
N GLY A 42 -11.52 13.17 16.39
CA GLY A 42 -10.49 12.96 15.36
C GLY A 42 -10.65 11.63 14.62
N LYS A 43 -10.97 11.68 13.33
CA LYS A 43 -11.21 10.49 12.50
C LYS A 43 -10.20 10.41 11.37
N PHE A 44 -9.73 9.20 11.09
CA PHE A 44 -9.07 8.85 9.85
C PHE A 44 -10.12 8.36 8.87
N LEU A 45 -10.24 9.01 7.71
CA LEU A 45 -11.32 8.74 6.75
C LEU A 45 -10.91 7.74 5.67
N CYS A 46 -9.82 8.03 4.97
CA CYS A 46 -9.30 7.22 3.86
C CYS A 46 -7.86 7.61 3.52
N PHE A 47 -7.24 6.91 2.58
CA PHE A 47 -6.03 7.40 1.92
C PHE A 47 -6.37 8.68 1.15
N ASP A 48 -5.60 9.77 1.38
CA ASP A 48 -5.74 11.02 0.63
C ASP A 48 -4.94 10.96 -0.67
N HIS A 49 -3.63 10.72 -0.54
CA HIS A 49 -2.71 10.53 -1.65
C HIS A 49 -1.42 9.85 -1.18
N LEU A 50 -0.64 9.33 -2.13
CA LEU A 50 0.71 8.84 -1.87
C LEU A 50 1.72 9.72 -2.59
N THR A 51 2.74 10.19 -1.87
CA THR A 51 3.82 11.01 -2.44
C THR A 51 5.05 10.16 -2.68
N PHE A 52 5.55 10.21 -3.91
CA PHE A 52 6.76 9.53 -4.36
C PHE A 52 7.88 10.54 -4.51
N TYR A 53 9.03 10.27 -3.94
CA TYR A 53 10.27 10.94 -4.30
C TYR A 53 10.90 10.15 -5.46
N VAL A 54 11.14 10.87 -6.55
CA VAL A 54 11.61 10.27 -7.81
C VAL A 54 12.72 11.10 -8.44
N GLY A 55 13.54 10.48 -9.27
CA GLY A 55 14.60 11.17 -10.01
C GLY A 55 14.06 12.18 -11.02
N ASN A 56 12.88 11.93 -11.60
CA ASN A 56 12.24 12.81 -12.57
C ASN A 56 10.71 12.70 -12.46
N ALA A 57 10.08 13.69 -11.84
CA ALA A 57 8.64 13.69 -11.57
C ALA A 57 7.81 13.69 -12.86
N LYS A 58 8.23 14.42 -13.90
CA LYS A 58 7.56 14.47 -15.21
C LYS A 58 7.54 13.11 -15.90
N GLN A 59 8.69 12.40 -15.91
CA GLN A 59 8.78 11.08 -16.54
C GLN A 59 8.03 10.02 -15.73
N ALA A 60 8.12 10.07 -14.39
CA ALA A 60 7.35 9.16 -13.54
C ALA A 60 5.85 9.35 -13.74
N ALA A 61 5.33 10.59 -13.70
CA ALA A 61 3.93 10.89 -13.97
C ALA A 61 3.49 10.38 -15.35
N SER A 62 4.30 10.60 -16.39
CA SER A 62 4.03 10.10 -17.75
C SER A 62 3.96 8.58 -17.79
N TYR A 63 4.83 7.87 -17.08
CA TYR A 63 4.77 6.41 -16.99
C TYR A 63 3.44 5.93 -16.39
N TYR A 64 3.02 6.52 -15.26
CA TYR A 64 1.77 6.12 -14.60
C TYR A 64 0.53 6.54 -15.41
N THR A 65 0.54 7.66 -16.12
CA THR A 65 -0.58 8.04 -16.98
C THR A 65 -0.68 7.16 -18.21
N THR A 66 0.42 6.84 -18.88
CA THR A 66 0.42 6.00 -20.09
C THR A 66 0.23 4.53 -19.77
N ARG A 67 0.92 3.98 -18.76
CA ARG A 67 0.92 2.55 -18.46
C ARG A 67 -0.20 2.14 -17.49
N MET A 68 -0.44 2.93 -16.43
CA MET A 68 -1.41 2.58 -15.38
C MET A 68 -2.79 3.21 -15.59
N GLY A 69 -2.96 4.07 -16.60
CA GLY A 69 -4.26 4.67 -16.93
C GLY A 69 -4.69 5.81 -16.00
N PHE A 70 -3.75 6.37 -15.23
CA PHE A 70 -4.01 7.59 -14.47
C PHE A 70 -4.14 8.80 -15.40
N THR A 71 -4.76 9.87 -14.89
CA THR A 71 -4.83 11.16 -15.55
C THR A 71 -4.10 12.18 -14.70
N GLU A 72 -3.26 13.01 -15.30
CA GLU A 72 -2.67 14.14 -14.60
C GLU A 72 -3.75 15.18 -14.32
N ILE A 73 -3.92 15.58 -13.06
CA ILE A 73 -4.97 16.47 -12.61
C ILE A 73 -4.44 17.80 -12.07
N ALA A 74 -3.17 17.83 -11.64
CA ALA A 74 -2.59 19.02 -11.05
C ALA A 74 -1.07 19.02 -11.19
N TYR A 75 -0.51 20.22 -11.20
CA TYR A 75 0.91 20.50 -11.32
C TYR A 75 1.33 21.61 -10.36
N GLN A 76 2.53 21.49 -9.80
CA GLN A 76 3.21 22.57 -9.08
C GLN A 76 4.68 22.58 -9.50
N GLY A 77 5.15 23.71 -10.04
CA GLY A 77 6.52 23.84 -10.52
C GLY A 77 6.88 25.29 -10.81
N LEU A 78 7.85 25.51 -11.69
CA LEU A 78 8.37 26.84 -11.98
C LEU A 78 7.28 27.81 -12.44
N GLU A 79 6.35 27.36 -13.28
CA GLU A 79 5.25 28.13 -13.84
C GLU A 79 4.20 28.50 -12.78
N THR A 80 4.17 27.80 -11.67
CA THR A 80 3.25 28.05 -10.54
C THR A 80 3.95 28.70 -9.33
N GLY A 81 5.25 29.08 -9.49
CA GLY A 81 6.04 29.72 -8.45
C GLY A 81 6.85 28.81 -7.53
N SER A 82 6.78 27.48 -7.68
CA SER A 82 7.65 26.55 -6.97
C SER A 82 9.04 26.53 -7.59
N ARG A 83 10.06 26.96 -6.83
CA ARG A 83 11.43 27.08 -7.33
C ARG A 83 12.32 25.89 -7.04
N GLN A 84 11.97 25.07 -6.06
CA GLN A 84 12.81 23.99 -5.57
C GLN A 84 12.35 22.61 -6.07
N LEU A 85 11.03 22.40 -6.19
CA LEU A 85 10.44 21.11 -6.47
C LEU A 85 9.44 21.18 -7.63
N ALA A 86 9.52 20.19 -8.52
CA ALA A 86 8.46 19.85 -9.46
C ALA A 86 7.55 18.79 -8.82
N LYS A 87 6.25 18.97 -8.93
CA LYS A 87 5.25 18.02 -8.43
C LYS A 87 4.17 17.82 -9.48
N HIS A 88 3.99 16.57 -9.88
CA HIS A 88 2.95 16.13 -10.79
C HIS A 88 1.97 15.23 -10.06
N VAL A 89 0.68 15.54 -10.13
CA VAL A 89 -0.39 14.80 -9.46
C VAL A 89 -1.19 14.04 -10.50
N VAL A 90 -1.20 12.72 -10.35
CA VAL A 90 -1.99 11.84 -11.20
C VAL A 90 -3.09 11.15 -10.39
N ARG A 91 -4.26 10.99 -10.98
CA ARG A 91 -5.44 10.42 -10.31
C ARG A 91 -6.21 9.47 -11.21
N GLN A 92 -6.75 8.45 -10.59
CA GLN A 92 -7.81 7.63 -11.17
C GLN A 92 -8.89 7.44 -10.10
N ASN A 93 -10.06 8.03 -10.30
CA ASN A 93 -11.13 8.13 -9.30
C ASN A 93 -10.61 8.67 -7.95
N LYS A 94 -10.53 7.82 -6.91
CA LYS A 94 -10.04 8.19 -5.57
C LYS A 94 -8.56 7.82 -5.33
N ALA A 95 -7.93 7.08 -6.23
CA ALA A 95 -6.51 6.77 -6.15
C ALA A 95 -5.70 7.97 -6.68
N THR A 96 -4.87 8.58 -5.82
CA THR A 96 -4.11 9.79 -6.15
C THR A 96 -2.64 9.60 -5.79
N PHE A 97 -1.74 9.84 -6.75
CA PHE A 97 -0.30 9.80 -6.58
C PHE A 97 0.31 11.16 -6.89
N VAL A 98 1.33 11.54 -6.13
CA VAL A 98 2.10 12.77 -6.31
C VAL A 98 3.56 12.39 -6.54
N PHE A 99 4.10 12.73 -7.70
CA PHE A 99 5.51 12.53 -8.01
C PHE A 99 6.27 13.82 -7.80
N VAL A 100 7.34 13.76 -7.01
CA VAL A 100 8.14 14.92 -6.59
C VAL A 100 9.59 14.73 -6.99
N SER A 101 10.16 15.69 -7.71
CA SER A 101 11.59 15.77 -7.99
C SER A 101 12.13 17.17 -7.76
N ALA A 102 13.44 17.29 -7.50
CA ALA A 102 14.09 18.57 -7.29
C ALA A 102 14.48 19.21 -8.63
N TYR A 103 14.39 20.55 -8.69
CA TYR A 103 14.97 21.33 -9.79
C TYR A 103 16.44 21.61 -9.56
N GLU A 104 16.86 21.81 -8.31
CA GLU A 104 18.22 22.20 -7.98
C GLU A 104 19.10 21.00 -7.64
N PRO A 105 20.34 20.93 -8.15
CA PRO A 105 21.24 19.81 -7.90
C PRO A 105 21.64 19.66 -6.42
N ASN A 106 21.47 20.69 -5.63
CA ASN A 106 21.87 20.74 -4.20
C ASN A 106 20.72 20.43 -3.23
N ASN A 107 19.60 19.90 -3.69
CA ASN A 107 18.53 19.45 -2.78
C ASN A 107 18.96 18.19 -2.04
N THR A 108 19.59 18.38 -0.87
CA THR A 108 20.21 17.29 -0.10
C THR A 108 19.18 16.30 0.44
N ALA A 109 18.00 16.75 0.84
CA ALA A 109 16.96 15.89 1.43
C ALA A 109 16.42 14.89 0.40
N LEU A 110 16.03 15.39 -0.78
CA LEU A 110 15.53 14.52 -1.86
C LEU A 110 16.66 13.70 -2.48
N GLY A 111 17.86 14.30 -2.64
CA GLY A 111 19.05 13.62 -3.12
C GLY A 111 19.47 12.46 -2.22
N ALA A 112 19.48 12.64 -0.91
CA ALA A 112 19.78 11.57 0.06
C ALA A 112 18.79 10.41 -0.04
N HIS A 113 17.48 10.73 -0.17
CA HIS A 113 16.45 9.70 -0.38
C HIS A 113 16.72 8.90 -1.66
N LEU A 114 17.00 9.57 -2.77
CA LEU A 114 17.24 8.89 -4.05
C LEU A 114 18.51 8.03 -4.04
N VAL A 115 19.57 8.49 -3.39
CA VAL A 115 20.80 7.70 -3.24
C VAL A 115 20.53 6.42 -2.46
N GLN A 116 19.84 6.53 -1.33
CA GLN A 116 19.55 5.39 -0.45
C GLN A 116 18.48 4.48 -1.05
N HIS A 117 17.32 5.03 -1.43
CA HIS A 117 16.11 4.27 -1.74
C HIS A 117 15.82 4.14 -3.23
N GLY A 118 16.36 5.03 -4.06
CA GLY A 118 15.88 5.21 -5.43
C GLY A 118 14.50 5.87 -5.45
N ASP A 119 13.79 5.71 -6.55
CA ASP A 119 12.39 6.13 -6.64
C ASP A 119 11.53 5.29 -5.69
N GLY A 120 10.74 5.94 -4.84
CA GLY A 120 9.93 5.24 -3.85
C GLY A 120 8.92 6.14 -3.15
N VAL A 121 8.03 5.51 -2.38
CA VAL A 121 7.02 6.22 -1.60
C VAL A 121 7.65 6.88 -0.38
N LYS A 122 7.54 8.20 -0.32
CA LYS A 122 8.01 9.01 0.81
C LYS A 122 6.92 9.21 1.85
N ASP A 123 5.68 9.42 1.42
CA ASP A 123 4.57 9.78 2.29
C ASP A 123 3.29 9.04 1.90
N VAL A 124 2.63 8.46 2.90
CA VAL A 124 1.30 7.88 2.78
C VAL A 124 0.35 8.81 3.54
N ALA A 125 -0.33 9.70 2.83
CA ALA A 125 -1.20 10.71 3.42
C ALA A 125 -2.60 10.17 3.69
N PHE A 126 -3.15 10.54 4.84
CA PHE A 126 -4.51 10.21 5.26
C PHE A 126 -5.39 11.45 5.31
N GLN A 127 -6.56 11.38 4.70
CA GLN A 127 -7.61 12.37 4.93
C GLN A 127 -8.18 12.19 6.34
N VAL A 128 -8.31 13.30 7.07
CA VAL A 128 -8.74 13.28 8.47
C VAL A 128 -9.79 14.35 8.78
N GLU A 129 -10.49 14.15 9.88
CA GLU A 129 -11.35 15.15 10.55
C GLU A 129 -10.80 15.43 11.94
N ASP A 130 -10.94 16.68 12.40
CA ASP A 130 -10.45 17.18 13.71
C ASP A 130 -8.95 16.96 13.92
N LEU A 131 -8.15 17.53 13.02
CA LEU A 131 -6.70 17.41 12.99
C LEU A 131 -6.04 17.75 14.33
N ASP A 132 -6.53 18.79 15.03
CA ASP A 132 -5.97 19.20 16.33
C ASP A 132 -6.04 18.07 17.38
N ILE A 133 -7.16 17.36 17.41
CA ILE A 133 -7.37 16.23 18.35
C ILE A 133 -6.43 15.08 17.99
N ILE A 134 -6.31 14.75 16.70
CA ILE A 134 -5.41 13.69 16.23
C ILE A 134 -3.97 14.00 16.60
N VAL A 135 -3.49 15.20 16.28
CA VAL A 135 -2.10 15.60 16.51
C VAL A 135 -1.78 15.68 18.01
N LYS A 136 -2.66 16.30 18.81
CA LYS A 136 -2.49 16.35 20.27
C LYS A 136 -2.34 14.94 20.84
N ARG A 137 -3.27 14.06 20.50
CA ARG A 137 -3.27 12.66 20.95
C ARG A 137 -2.04 11.88 20.49
N ALA A 138 -1.63 12.04 19.22
CA ALA A 138 -0.45 11.39 18.69
C ALA A 138 0.81 11.83 19.45
N LYS A 139 0.98 13.13 19.71
CA LYS A 139 2.11 13.68 20.49
C LYS A 139 2.14 13.14 21.93
N GLU A 140 1.01 13.13 22.63
CA GLU A 140 0.89 12.59 23.99
C GLU A 140 1.26 11.10 24.03
N ARG A 141 1.11 10.39 22.92
CA ARG A 141 1.44 8.96 22.76
C ARG A 141 2.82 8.70 22.17
N GLY A 142 3.62 9.76 21.96
CA GLY A 142 5.02 9.66 21.55
C GLY A 142 5.26 9.73 20.05
N ALA A 143 4.37 10.34 19.27
CA ALA A 143 4.63 10.64 17.87
C ALA A 143 5.84 11.56 17.70
N VAL A 144 6.71 11.24 16.73
CA VAL A 144 7.78 12.12 16.28
C VAL A 144 7.26 12.94 15.10
N MET A 145 7.03 14.24 15.34
CA MET A 145 6.56 15.12 14.28
C MET A 145 7.70 15.44 13.32
N VAL A 146 7.43 15.28 12.01
CA VAL A 146 8.26 15.83 10.93
C VAL A 146 7.94 17.31 10.76
N ARG A 147 6.65 17.63 10.77
CA ARG A 147 6.14 19.00 10.77
C ARG A 147 4.86 19.06 11.61
N ASP A 148 4.81 20.02 12.51
CA ASP A 148 3.61 20.27 13.31
C ASP A 148 2.49 20.85 12.46
N ILE A 149 1.30 21.07 13.03
CA ILE A 149 0.15 21.60 12.29
C ILE A 149 0.53 22.87 11.53
N TRP A 150 0.25 22.88 10.24
CA TRP A 150 0.32 24.08 9.40
C TRP A 150 -0.90 24.17 8.49
N GLU A 151 -1.13 25.35 7.95
CA GLU A 151 -2.21 25.65 7.04
C GLU A 151 -1.66 26.22 5.73
N GLU A 152 -2.21 25.81 4.62
CA GLU A 152 -1.99 26.42 3.30
C GLU A 152 -3.34 26.87 2.75
N SER A 153 -3.36 27.98 2.03
CA SER A 153 -4.59 28.57 1.47
C SER A 153 -4.34 29.18 0.11
N ASP A 154 -5.39 29.22 -0.71
CA ASP A 154 -5.47 29.94 -1.95
C ASP A 154 -6.91 30.46 -2.17
N GLU A 155 -7.23 30.92 -3.38
CA GLU A 155 -8.55 31.41 -3.76
C GLU A 155 -9.69 30.38 -3.61
N PHE A 156 -9.35 29.08 -3.53
CA PHE A 156 -10.32 27.97 -3.42
C PHE A 156 -10.56 27.52 -1.99
N GLY A 157 -9.88 28.12 -1.03
CA GLY A 157 -10.04 27.79 0.37
C GLY A 157 -8.73 27.45 1.07
N LYS A 158 -8.83 26.67 2.14
CA LYS A 158 -7.69 26.29 2.97
C LYS A 158 -7.67 24.80 3.28
N VAL A 159 -6.46 24.26 3.46
CA VAL A 159 -6.20 22.89 3.89
C VAL A 159 -5.20 22.93 5.04
N ARG A 160 -5.44 22.10 6.04
CA ARG A 160 -4.54 21.95 7.20
C ARG A 160 -3.85 20.60 7.15
N PHE A 161 -2.63 20.59 7.62
CA PHE A 161 -1.75 19.42 7.57
C PHE A 161 -0.99 19.23 8.88
N ALA A 162 -0.54 18.00 9.11
CA ALA A 162 0.54 17.67 10.04
C ALA A 162 1.24 16.40 9.55
N THR A 163 2.54 16.25 9.79
CA THR A 163 3.30 15.10 9.32
C THR A 163 4.05 14.43 10.46
N VAL A 164 3.91 13.11 10.57
CA VAL A 164 4.60 12.26 11.56
C VAL A 164 5.55 11.28 10.90
N LYS A 165 6.66 10.94 11.57
CA LYS A 165 7.49 9.80 11.18
C LYS A 165 6.76 8.50 11.48
N THR A 166 6.92 7.52 10.57
CA THR A 166 6.53 6.13 10.81
C THR A 166 7.75 5.22 10.68
N TYR A 167 7.69 4.12 9.94
CA TYR A 167 8.81 3.21 9.77
C TYR A 167 9.83 3.69 8.72
N GLY A 168 11.09 3.42 8.95
CA GLY A 168 12.19 3.84 8.06
C GLY A 168 12.18 5.35 7.83
N ASP A 169 12.31 5.74 6.56
CA ASP A 169 12.22 7.13 6.11
C ASP A 169 10.83 7.51 5.57
N THR A 170 9.85 6.61 5.74
CA THR A 170 8.45 6.85 5.38
C THR A 170 7.77 7.73 6.43
N GLN A 171 6.81 8.51 6.01
CA GLN A 171 6.03 9.40 6.86
C GLN A 171 4.54 9.32 6.55
N HIS A 172 3.71 9.83 7.46
CA HIS A 172 2.30 10.04 7.26
C HIS A 172 1.95 11.51 7.39
N THR A 173 1.35 12.07 6.34
CA THR A 173 0.75 13.39 6.37
C THR A 173 -0.74 13.28 6.61
N PHE A 174 -1.24 13.93 7.66
CA PHE A 174 -2.67 14.08 7.93
C PHE A 174 -3.17 15.31 7.19
N VAL A 175 -4.26 15.17 6.42
CA VAL A 175 -4.79 16.20 5.52
C VAL A 175 -6.24 16.49 5.90
N GLU A 176 -6.50 17.67 6.45
CA GLU A 176 -7.85 18.15 6.77
C GLU A 176 -8.33 19.13 5.71
N ARG A 177 -9.23 18.65 4.85
CA ARG A 177 -9.76 19.40 3.67
C ARG A 177 -11.13 20.00 3.98
N LYS A 178 -11.23 21.00 4.85
CA LYS A 178 -12.53 21.65 5.12
C LYS A 178 -12.97 22.53 3.93
N ASN A 179 -13.90 22.03 3.10
CA ASN A 179 -14.53 22.79 2.02
C ASN A 179 -13.57 23.34 0.95
N TYR A 180 -12.37 22.81 0.84
CA TYR A 180 -11.44 23.18 -0.22
C TYR A 180 -11.98 22.77 -1.59
N LYS A 181 -11.97 23.69 -2.59
CA LYS A 181 -12.56 23.53 -3.92
C LYS A 181 -11.54 23.56 -5.06
N GLY A 182 -10.24 23.66 -4.75
CA GLY A 182 -9.19 23.64 -5.76
C GLY A 182 -8.96 22.25 -6.38
N VAL A 183 -8.13 22.19 -7.41
CA VAL A 183 -7.89 20.97 -8.21
C VAL A 183 -7.27 19.82 -7.40
N PHE A 184 -6.44 20.15 -6.40
CA PHE A 184 -5.82 19.15 -5.52
C PHE A 184 -5.52 19.71 -4.12
N LEU A 185 -4.52 20.56 -3.97
CA LEU A 185 -4.11 21.26 -2.74
C LEU A 185 -3.79 22.72 -3.06
N PRO A 186 -3.73 23.61 -2.06
CA PRO A 186 -3.34 25.00 -2.28
C PRO A 186 -1.99 25.12 -3.00
N GLY A 187 -1.91 26.04 -3.94
CA GLY A 187 -0.71 26.29 -4.75
C GLY A 187 -0.51 25.36 -5.95
N TYR A 188 -1.36 24.35 -6.13
CA TYR A 188 -1.38 23.55 -7.36
C TYR A 188 -2.30 24.18 -8.40
N LYS A 189 -1.92 24.06 -9.67
CA LYS A 189 -2.70 24.51 -10.83
C LYS A 189 -3.03 23.31 -11.72
N ALA A 190 -3.94 23.49 -12.67
CA ALA A 190 -4.23 22.50 -13.69
C ALA A 190 -2.96 22.10 -14.46
N PRO A 191 -2.89 20.90 -15.06
CA PRO A 191 -1.78 20.48 -15.88
C PRO A 191 -1.46 21.49 -16.99
N LEU A 192 -0.17 21.64 -17.32
CA LEU A 192 0.28 22.61 -18.34
C LEU A 192 -0.16 22.23 -19.76
N TYR A 193 -0.33 20.92 -20.00
CA TYR A 193 -0.63 20.38 -21.33
C TYR A 193 -1.67 19.27 -21.24
N ASP A 194 -2.48 19.15 -22.28
CA ASP A 194 -3.36 18.02 -22.52
C ASP A 194 -2.62 16.97 -23.36
N ASP A 195 -2.48 15.76 -22.85
CA ASP A 195 -1.80 14.67 -23.56
C ASP A 195 -2.79 13.92 -24.46
N ALA A 196 -2.70 14.19 -25.76
CA ALA A 196 -3.57 13.57 -26.77
C ALA A 196 -3.40 12.03 -26.84
N LEU A 197 -2.22 11.49 -26.46
CA LEU A 197 -1.98 10.05 -26.45
C LEU A 197 -2.93 9.33 -25.48
N LEU A 198 -3.21 9.95 -24.32
CA LEU A 198 -4.04 9.32 -23.29
C LEU A 198 -5.48 9.05 -23.76
N LYS A 199 -5.98 9.88 -24.71
CA LYS A 199 -7.32 9.71 -25.31
C LYS A 199 -7.42 8.49 -26.23
N MET A 200 -6.28 7.96 -26.68
CA MET A 200 -6.20 6.80 -27.57
C MET A 200 -6.02 5.48 -26.81
N LEU A 201 -5.72 5.55 -25.52
CA LEU A 201 -5.42 4.37 -24.69
C LEU A 201 -6.68 3.88 -23.97
N PRO A 202 -6.87 2.56 -23.82
CA PRO A 202 -8.06 2.01 -23.19
C PRO A 202 -8.13 2.35 -21.69
N PRO A 203 -9.33 2.67 -21.12
CA PRO A 203 -9.48 2.98 -19.70
C PRO A 203 -9.19 1.77 -18.80
N VAL A 204 -8.70 2.01 -17.58
CA VAL A 204 -8.34 0.94 -16.63
C VAL A 204 -9.38 0.76 -15.53
N ASN A 205 -10.04 1.84 -15.10
CA ASN A 205 -11.10 1.85 -14.09
C ASN A 205 -10.66 1.39 -12.69
N ILE A 206 -9.57 1.96 -12.18
CA ILE A 206 -9.20 1.87 -10.77
C ILE A 206 -10.13 2.77 -9.96
N ASN A 207 -10.57 2.30 -8.78
CA ASN A 207 -11.48 3.02 -7.90
C ASN A 207 -10.76 3.83 -6.83
N PHE A 208 -9.93 3.16 -6.01
CA PHE A 208 -9.25 3.75 -4.85
C PHE A 208 -8.04 2.91 -4.44
N VAL A 209 -7.24 3.42 -3.51
CA VAL A 209 -6.18 2.64 -2.85
C VAL A 209 -6.81 1.75 -1.79
N ASP A 210 -6.77 0.44 -2.00
CA ASP A 210 -7.33 -0.58 -1.08
C ASP A 210 -6.46 -0.73 0.18
N HIS A 211 -5.16 -0.93 -0.01
CA HIS A 211 -4.19 -1.02 1.08
C HIS A 211 -2.78 -0.65 0.62
N VAL A 212 -1.90 -0.35 1.58
CA VAL A 212 -0.49 -0.01 1.34
C VAL A 212 0.38 -0.84 2.27
N VAL A 213 1.29 -1.61 1.71
CA VAL A 213 2.11 -2.58 2.43
C VAL A 213 3.49 -2.03 2.71
N GLY A 214 3.91 -2.08 3.97
CA GLY A 214 5.25 -1.72 4.42
C GLY A 214 6.10 -2.94 4.76
N ASN A 215 7.28 -3.04 4.16
CA ASN A 215 8.27 -4.05 4.51
C ASN A 215 9.20 -3.53 5.61
N GLN A 216 9.52 -4.43 6.55
CA GLN A 216 10.40 -4.15 7.67
C GLN A 216 11.62 -5.08 7.63
N PRO A 217 12.78 -4.66 8.16
CA PRO A 217 13.85 -5.59 8.53
C PRO A 217 13.35 -6.65 9.52
N ASP A 218 14.08 -7.75 9.64
CA ASP A 218 13.75 -8.81 10.59
C ASP A 218 13.59 -8.29 12.01
N LEU A 219 12.61 -8.82 12.74
CA LEU A 219 12.24 -8.47 14.12
C LEU A 219 11.74 -7.00 14.32
N GLN A 220 11.34 -6.29 13.25
CA GLN A 220 10.82 -4.92 13.35
C GLN A 220 9.31 -4.78 13.09
N MET A 221 8.64 -5.83 12.63
CA MET A 221 7.20 -5.81 12.35
C MET A 221 6.38 -5.52 13.61
N GLU A 222 6.65 -6.21 14.71
CA GLU A 222 5.89 -6.05 15.97
C GLU A 222 6.05 -4.63 16.56
N SER A 223 7.27 -4.07 16.53
CA SER A 223 7.50 -2.71 17.01
C SER A 223 6.80 -1.68 16.14
N THR A 224 6.74 -1.91 14.82
CA THR A 224 6.01 -1.05 13.88
C THR A 224 4.49 -1.15 14.11
N ALA A 225 3.94 -2.36 14.26
CA ALA A 225 2.53 -2.55 14.59
C ALA A 225 2.16 -1.87 15.92
N ALA A 226 3.00 -2.04 16.95
CA ALA A 226 2.82 -1.37 18.24
C ALA A 226 2.84 0.16 18.14
N TRP A 227 3.64 0.73 17.23
CA TRP A 227 3.63 2.15 16.95
C TRP A 227 2.25 2.61 16.41
N TYR A 228 1.68 1.90 15.42
CA TYR A 228 0.34 2.21 14.90
C TYR A 228 -0.74 2.11 15.99
N GLU A 229 -0.68 1.08 16.83
CA GLU A 229 -1.61 0.93 17.96
C GLU A 229 -1.49 2.08 18.96
N LYS A 230 -0.26 2.36 19.37
CA LYS A 230 0.01 3.36 20.39
C LYS A 230 -0.23 4.79 19.89
N VAL A 231 0.32 5.14 18.74
CA VAL A 231 0.37 6.54 18.28
C VAL A 231 -0.92 6.93 17.55
N LEU A 232 -1.38 6.10 16.62
CA LEU A 232 -2.54 6.42 15.79
C LEU A 232 -3.85 5.80 16.29
N MET A 233 -3.80 4.97 17.35
CA MET A 233 -4.95 4.19 17.84
C MET A 233 -5.54 3.28 16.76
N PHE A 234 -4.71 2.79 15.87
CA PHE A 234 -5.09 1.73 14.95
C PHE A 234 -5.18 0.42 15.73
N HIS A 235 -5.85 -0.57 15.18
CA HIS A 235 -5.94 -1.91 15.76
C HIS A 235 -5.47 -2.96 14.75
N ARG A 236 -5.12 -4.14 15.25
CA ARG A 236 -4.83 -5.30 14.40
C ARG A 236 -6.13 -5.76 13.77
N PHE A 237 -6.09 -5.97 12.48
CA PHE A 237 -7.23 -6.44 11.69
C PHE A 237 -7.07 -7.91 11.34
N TRP A 238 -5.88 -8.28 10.90
CA TRP A 238 -5.56 -9.61 10.40
C TRP A 238 -4.07 -9.89 10.60
N SER A 239 -3.69 -11.17 10.76
CA SER A 239 -2.29 -11.56 10.79
C SER A 239 -2.08 -12.98 10.31
N VAL A 240 -0.85 -13.27 9.91
CA VAL A 240 -0.38 -14.58 9.51
C VAL A 240 1.10 -14.72 9.89
N ASP A 241 1.50 -15.90 10.31
CA ASP A 241 2.87 -16.19 10.70
C ASP A 241 3.59 -17.10 9.67
N ASP A 242 4.89 -17.33 9.89
CA ASP A 242 5.76 -18.13 9.04
C ASP A 242 5.46 -19.62 9.04
N SER A 243 4.73 -20.13 10.02
CA SER A 243 4.23 -21.51 9.98
C SER A 243 3.15 -21.70 8.92
N GLN A 244 2.53 -20.62 8.48
CA GLN A 244 1.39 -20.57 7.56
C GLN A 244 1.79 -20.08 6.17
N ILE A 245 2.77 -19.16 6.08
CA ILE A 245 3.24 -18.60 4.81
C ILE A 245 4.71 -18.92 4.61
N HIS A 246 4.96 -20.01 3.90
CA HIS A 246 6.29 -20.39 3.45
C HIS A 246 6.23 -21.17 2.13
N THR A 247 7.31 -21.03 1.37
CA THR A 247 7.65 -21.93 0.28
C THR A 247 8.73 -22.93 0.76
N GLU A 248 9.30 -23.70 -0.14
CA GLU A 248 10.50 -24.48 0.18
C GLU A 248 11.68 -23.56 0.57
N TYR A 249 11.73 -22.33 0.05
CA TYR A 249 12.90 -21.46 0.12
C TYR A 249 12.74 -20.30 1.09
N SER A 250 11.60 -19.64 1.13
CA SER A 250 11.40 -18.41 1.90
C SER A 250 10.10 -18.40 2.69
N ALA A 251 10.03 -17.51 3.68
CA ALA A 251 8.85 -17.28 4.51
C ALA A 251 8.73 -15.80 4.88
N LEU A 252 7.54 -15.38 5.32
CA LEU A 252 7.29 -14.06 5.89
C LEU A 252 6.29 -14.12 7.04
N ARG A 253 6.26 -13.05 7.82
CA ARG A 253 5.21 -12.74 8.80
C ARG A 253 4.53 -11.42 8.40
N SER A 254 3.23 -11.33 8.62
CA SER A 254 2.46 -10.14 8.27
C SER A 254 1.39 -9.83 9.33
N ILE A 255 1.23 -8.53 9.64
CA ILE A 255 0.17 -8.00 10.48
C ILE A 255 -0.47 -6.83 9.74
N VAL A 256 -1.79 -6.84 9.63
CA VAL A 256 -2.53 -5.70 9.04
C VAL A 256 -3.02 -4.79 10.15
N MET A 257 -2.59 -3.53 10.08
CA MET A 257 -3.06 -2.46 10.95
C MET A 257 -4.15 -1.65 10.26
N THR A 258 -5.18 -1.22 10.99
CA THR A 258 -6.28 -0.44 10.43
C THR A 258 -6.81 0.59 11.43
N ASN A 259 -7.40 1.69 10.92
CA ASN A 259 -8.11 2.68 11.73
C ASN A 259 -9.42 2.09 12.29
N TYR A 260 -10.08 2.79 13.22
CA TYR A 260 -11.28 2.29 13.89
C TYR A 260 -12.43 1.93 12.93
N GLU A 261 -12.61 2.71 11.86
CA GLU A 261 -13.61 2.49 10.80
C GLU A 261 -13.19 1.43 9.76
N GLU A 262 -11.95 0.92 9.82
CA GLU A 262 -11.41 -0.10 8.91
C GLU A 262 -11.37 0.32 7.43
N THR A 263 -11.23 1.62 7.19
CA THR A 263 -11.15 2.22 5.84
C THR A 263 -9.72 2.38 5.34
N ILE A 264 -8.73 2.38 6.24
CA ILE A 264 -7.29 2.45 5.92
C ILE A 264 -6.66 1.15 6.38
N LYS A 265 -6.08 0.39 5.48
CA LYS A 265 -5.43 -0.89 5.78
C LYS A 265 -3.95 -0.82 5.43
N MET A 266 -3.11 -1.10 6.41
CA MET A 266 -1.65 -1.04 6.33
C MET A 266 -1.05 -2.39 6.74
N PRO A 267 -0.89 -3.35 5.83
CA PRO A 267 -0.13 -4.56 6.08
C PRO A 267 1.34 -4.22 6.35
N ILE A 268 1.90 -4.82 7.37
CA ILE A 268 3.30 -4.69 7.80
C ILE A 268 3.92 -6.07 7.73
N ASN A 269 4.94 -6.22 6.88
CA ASN A 269 5.62 -7.48 6.64
C ASN A 269 7.04 -7.45 7.20
N GLU A 270 7.53 -8.61 7.64
CA GLU A 270 8.94 -8.84 7.89
C GLU A 270 9.37 -10.20 7.33
N PRO A 271 10.67 -10.40 7.01
CA PRO A 271 11.16 -11.70 6.59
C PRO A 271 11.06 -12.71 7.71
N ALA A 272 10.95 -13.99 7.37
CA ALA A 272 11.12 -15.08 8.30
C ALA A 272 12.24 -16.01 7.80
N LYS A 273 12.78 -16.83 8.69
CA LYS A 273 13.89 -17.75 8.35
C LYS A 273 13.44 -18.76 7.30
N GLY A 274 14.15 -18.80 6.18
CA GLY A 274 14.01 -19.76 5.10
C GLY A 274 15.34 -20.37 4.69
N LYS A 275 15.33 -21.26 3.70
CA LYS A 275 16.58 -21.84 3.13
C LYS A 275 17.34 -20.82 2.28
N LYS A 276 16.63 -19.83 1.72
CA LYS A 276 17.15 -18.80 0.84
C LYS A 276 16.65 -17.42 1.27
N LYS A 277 17.18 -16.37 0.63
CA LYS A 277 16.82 -14.98 0.89
C LYS A 277 15.36 -14.72 0.58
N SER A 278 14.60 -14.23 1.56
CA SER A 278 13.20 -13.82 1.40
C SER A 278 13.08 -12.61 0.47
N GLN A 279 11.98 -12.52 -0.27
CA GLN A 279 11.65 -11.33 -1.06
C GLN A 279 11.58 -10.05 -0.21
N ILE A 280 11.21 -10.16 1.06
CA ILE A 280 11.19 -9.02 1.98
C ILE A 280 12.63 -8.57 2.30
N GLU A 281 13.53 -9.51 2.50
CA GLU A 281 14.96 -9.21 2.71
C GLU A 281 15.59 -8.62 1.43
N GLU A 282 15.26 -9.14 0.24
CA GLU A 282 15.68 -8.54 -1.03
C GLU A 282 15.24 -7.08 -1.11
N TYR A 283 13.95 -6.80 -0.81
CA TYR A 283 13.42 -5.45 -0.77
C TYR A 283 14.21 -4.54 0.20
N VAL A 284 14.38 -4.96 1.44
CA VAL A 284 15.07 -4.18 2.48
C VAL A 284 16.51 -3.85 2.06
N ASN A 285 17.20 -4.79 1.43
CA ASN A 285 18.57 -4.58 0.95
C ASN A 285 18.64 -3.58 -0.21
N TYR A 286 17.78 -3.69 -1.22
CA TYR A 286 17.79 -2.81 -2.39
C TYR A 286 17.15 -1.45 -2.11
N TYR A 287 16.18 -1.37 -1.20
CA TYR A 287 15.61 -0.12 -0.76
C TYR A 287 16.50 0.61 0.27
N GLY A 288 17.38 -0.12 0.94
CA GLY A 288 18.26 0.42 1.98
C GLY A 288 17.53 0.66 3.31
N GLY A 289 16.55 -0.18 3.65
CA GLY A 289 15.79 -0.12 4.88
C GLY A 289 14.31 -0.46 4.71
N ALA A 290 13.53 -0.14 5.76
CA ALA A 290 12.08 -0.27 5.72
C ALA A 290 11.43 0.72 4.75
N GLY A 291 10.35 0.31 4.08
CA GLY A 291 9.62 1.18 3.15
C GLY A 291 8.36 0.52 2.57
N VAL A 292 7.69 1.21 1.66
CA VAL A 292 6.48 0.72 0.99
C VAL A 292 6.86 -0.28 -0.10
N GLN A 293 6.40 -1.53 0.07
CA GLN A 293 6.63 -2.62 -0.89
C GLN A 293 5.65 -2.56 -2.05
N HIS A 294 4.35 -2.47 -1.75
CA HIS A 294 3.34 -2.38 -2.80
C HIS A 294 2.13 -1.56 -2.39
N ILE A 295 1.40 -1.14 -3.40
CA ILE A 295 0.16 -0.40 -3.29
C ILE A 295 -0.91 -1.22 -4.02
N ALA A 296 -1.95 -1.64 -3.31
CA ALA A 296 -3.08 -2.32 -3.89
C ALA A 296 -4.15 -1.33 -4.35
N LEU A 297 -4.55 -1.49 -5.60
CA LEU A 297 -5.51 -0.65 -6.30
C LEU A 297 -6.80 -1.43 -6.54
N ASN A 298 -7.91 -0.95 -5.97
CA ASN A 298 -9.21 -1.58 -6.12
C ASN A 298 -9.82 -1.32 -7.49
N THR A 299 -10.53 -2.31 -8.03
CA THR A 299 -11.35 -2.19 -9.24
C THR A 299 -12.64 -3.01 -9.07
N ASP A 300 -13.69 -2.66 -9.81
CA ASP A 300 -14.93 -3.43 -9.88
C ASP A 300 -14.93 -4.46 -11.02
N ASP A 301 -13.97 -4.37 -11.95
CA ASP A 301 -13.81 -5.29 -13.09
C ASP A 301 -12.33 -5.54 -13.36
N ILE A 302 -11.77 -6.54 -12.68
CA ILE A 302 -10.35 -6.89 -12.80
C ILE A 302 -10.00 -7.44 -14.19
N ILE A 303 -10.92 -8.12 -14.85
CA ILE A 303 -10.69 -8.66 -16.20
C ILE A 303 -10.48 -7.51 -17.19
N LEU A 304 -11.36 -6.51 -17.17
CA LEU A 304 -11.23 -5.30 -17.98
C LEU A 304 -9.95 -4.54 -17.63
N ALA A 305 -9.73 -4.30 -16.33
CA ALA A 305 -8.56 -3.57 -15.85
C ALA A 305 -7.25 -4.22 -16.32
N ILE A 306 -7.08 -5.53 -16.14
CA ILE A 306 -5.84 -6.24 -16.50
C ILE A 306 -5.69 -6.37 -18.02
N THR A 307 -6.77 -6.59 -18.75
CA THR A 307 -6.74 -6.62 -20.23
C THR A 307 -6.22 -5.27 -20.75
N ASN A 308 -6.73 -4.17 -20.24
CA ASN A 308 -6.37 -2.83 -20.68
C ASN A 308 -4.98 -2.41 -20.18
N LEU A 309 -4.58 -2.79 -18.96
CA LEU A 309 -3.22 -2.58 -18.47
C LEU A 309 -2.18 -3.31 -19.33
N ARG A 310 -2.45 -4.55 -19.73
CA ARG A 310 -1.58 -5.29 -20.66
C ARG A 310 -1.52 -4.62 -22.04
N ALA A 311 -2.64 -4.14 -22.55
CA ALA A 311 -2.69 -3.38 -23.82
C ALA A 311 -1.90 -2.06 -23.72
N ARG A 312 -1.83 -1.44 -22.54
CA ARG A 312 -0.97 -0.28 -22.24
C ARG A 312 0.51 -0.64 -22.03
N GLY A 313 0.88 -1.93 -22.07
CA GLY A 313 2.23 -2.44 -21.93
C GLY A 313 2.68 -2.62 -20.48
N MET A 314 1.75 -2.83 -19.53
CA MET A 314 2.11 -3.26 -18.19
C MET A 314 2.47 -4.74 -18.16
N HIS A 315 3.45 -5.06 -17.33
CA HIS A 315 3.94 -6.41 -17.08
C HIS A 315 3.55 -6.89 -15.69
N PHE A 316 3.11 -8.14 -15.61
CA PHE A 316 2.64 -8.77 -14.39
C PHE A 316 3.47 -10.02 -14.05
N LEU A 317 3.46 -10.41 -12.79
CA LEU A 317 3.94 -11.72 -12.37
C LEU A 317 3.02 -12.79 -12.99
N SER A 318 3.58 -13.94 -13.27
CA SER A 318 2.85 -15.09 -13.80
C SER A 318 2.94 -16.27 -12.86
N VAL A 319 1.88 -17.05 -12.81
CA VAL A 319 1.81 -18.30 -12.05
C VAL A 319 1.64 -19.47 -13.01
N PRO A 320 2.11 -20.68 -12.67
CA PRO A 320 1.98 -21.85 -13.53
C PRO A 320 0.51 -22.33 -13.63
N ASP A 321 0.19 -23.02 -14.70
CA ASP A 321 -1.16 -23.58 -14.91
C ASP A 321 -1.60 -24.54 -13.80
N THR A 322 -0.64 -25.22 -13.15
CA THR A 322 -0.89 -26.09 -12.01
C THR A 322 -1.57 -25.37 -10.83
N TYR A 323 -1.37 -24.06 -10.68
CA TYR A 323 -2.10 -23.26 -9.71
C TYR A 323 -3.60 -23.33 -9.95
N TYR A 324 -4.04 -23.15 -11.21
CA TYR A 324 -5.47 -23.17 -11.57
C TYR A 324 -6.06 -24.57 -11.49
N ASP A 325 -5.31 -25.61 -11.78
CA ASP A 325 -5.75 -27.00 -11.63
C ASP A 325 -6.02 -27.32 -10.15
N GLN A 326 -5.12 -26.94 -9.27
CA GLN A 326 -5.29 -27.06 -7.81
C GLN A 326 -6.46 -26.22 -7.30
N LEU A 327 -6.59 -25.00 -7.80
CA LEU A 327 -7.69 -24.10 -7.43
C LEU A 327 -9.06 -24.69 -7.83
N ARG A 328 -9.20 -25.21 -9.06
CA ARG A 328 -10.44 -25.89 -9.51
C ARG A 328 -10.80 -27.07 -8.62
N GLN A 329 -9.81 -27.85 -8.15
CA GLN A 329 -10.07 -28.96 -7.23
C GLN A 329 -10.57 -28.46 -5.87
N ARG A 330 -9.95 -27.41 -5.32
CA ARG A 330 -10.37 -26.80 -4.04
C ARG A 330 -11.77 -26.20 -4.14
N LEU A 331 -12.09 -25.49 -5.23
CA LEU A 331 -13.40 -24.88 -5.45
C LEU A 331 -14.53 -25.93 -5.57
N LYS A 332 -14.27 -27.12 -6.11
CA LYS A 332 -15.27 -28.22 -6.15
C LYS A 332 -15.71 -28.67 -4.76
N ALA A 333 -14.83 -28.54 -3.75
CA ALA A 333 -15.10 -28.89 -2.35
C ALA A 333 -15.66 -27.72 -1.53
N SER A 334 -15.84 -26.56 -2.15
CA SER A 334 -16.29 -25.30 -1.54
C SER A 334 -17.68 -24.93 -2.03
N ASN A 335 -18.41 -24.14 -1.20
CA ASN A 335 -19.70 -23.57 -1.60
C ASN A 335 -19.57 -22.22 -2.32
N VAL A 336 -18.36 -21.70 -2.47
CA VAL A 336 -18.09 -20.40 -3.09
C VAL A 336 -18.22 -20.52 -4.61
N LYS A 337 -18.96 -19.61 -5.21
CA LYS A 337 -19.13 -19.53 -6.67
C LYS A 337 -18.40 -18.30 -7.18
N ILE A 338 -17.40 -18.54 -8.02
CA ILE A 338 -16.73 -17.49 -8.77
C ILE A 338 -17.62 -17.12 -9.96
N THR A 339 -17.92 -15.85 -10.13
CA THR A 339 -18.81 -15.36 -11.20
C THR A 339 -18.06 -15.06 -12.50
N GLU A 340 -16.76 -14.78 -12.41
CA GLU A 340 -15.89 -14.52 -13.55
C GLU A 340 -15.50 -15.81 -14.28
N ASP A 341 -15.24 -15.71 -15.58
CA ASP A 341 -14.80 -16.84 -16.39
C ASP A 341 -13.40 -17.31 -15.97
N MET A 342 -13.32 -18.51 -15.40
CA MET A 342 -12.08 -19.13 -14.93
C MET A 342 -11.02 -19.28 -16.02
N THR A 343 -11.43 -19.42 -17.28
CA THR A 343 -10.51 -19.54 -18.43
C THR A 343 -9.86 -18.19 -18.72
N VAL A 344 -10.65 -17.11 -18.62
CA VAL A 344 -10.16 -15.73 -18.77
C VAL A 344 -9.23 -15.36 -17.62
N LEU A 345 -9.62 -15.68 -16.36
CA LEU A 345 -8.78 -15.42 -15.19
C LEU A 345 -7.42 -16.14 -15.32
N GLN A 346 -7.41 -17.40 -15.73
CA GLN A 346 -6.18 -18.17 -15.99
C GLN A 346 -5.32 -17.52 -17.09
N LYS A 347 -5.93 -17.18 -18.23
CA LYS A 347 -5.23 -16.53 -19.35
C LYS A 347 -4.58 -15.20 -18.93
N LEU A 348 -5.20 -14.46 -18.04
CA LEU A 348 -4.71 -13.18 -17.53
C LEU A 348 -3.77 -13.34 -16.32
N ASN A 349 -3.59 -14.53 -15.77
CA ASN A 349 -2.84 -14.84 -14.53
C ASN A 349 -3.42 -14.18 -13.29
N ILE A 350 -4.74 -14.04 -13.21
CA ILE A 350 -5.43 -13.46 -12.04
C ILE A 350 -5.59 -14.55 -10.97
N LEU A 351 -5.12 -14.26 -9.75
CA LEU A 351 -5.18 -15.14 -8.59
C LEU A 351 -6.53 -15.02 -7.88
N ILE A 352 -6.96 -16.09 -7.23
CA ILE A 352 -8.24 -16.17 -6.52
C ILE A 352 -8.01 -16.67 -5.11
N ASP A 353 -8.46 -15.93 -4.11
CA ASP A 353 -8.57 -16.37 -2.73
C ASP A 353 -10.02 -16.30 -2.25
N TYR A 354 -10.44 -17.19 -1.35
CA TYR A 354 -11.82 -17.27 -0.90
C TYR A 354 -11.93 -17.80 0.54
N ASP A 355 -13.02 -17.43 1.20
CA ASP A 355 -13.45 -17.95 2.50
C ASP A 355 -14.94 -18.30 2.46
N GLU A 356 -15.55 -18.55 3.61
CA GLU A 356 -17.00 -18.84 3.70
C GLU A 356 -17.89 -17.65 3.32
N ASN A 357 -17.38 -16.42 3.32
CA ASN A 357 -18.15 -15.20 3.06
C ASN A 357 -18.13 -14.77 1.61
N GLY A 358 -17.02 -15.09 0.88
CA GLY A 358 -16.86 -14.65 -0.49
C GLY A 358 -15.47 -14.93 -1.06
N TYR A 359 -15.05 -14.13 -2.04
CA TYR A 359 -13.75 -14.29 -2.68
C TYR A 359 -13.14 -12.93 -3.07
N LEU A 360 -11.85 -12.93 -3.30
CA LEU A 360 -11.12 -11.83 -3.93
C LEU A 360 -10.36 -12.31 -5.16
N LEU A 361 -10.16 -11.41 -6.08
CA LEU A 361 -9.34 -11.57 -7.27
C LEU A 361 -8.19 -10.59 -7.19
N GLN A 362 -6.95 -11.03 -7.46
CA GLN A 362 -5.77 -10.17 -7.36
C GLN A 362 -4.68 -10.57 -8.36
N ILE A 363 -3.88 -9.59 -8.76
CA ILE A 363 -2.70 -9.80 -9.58
C ILE A 363 -1.66 -8.72 -9.25
N PHE A 364 -0.38 -9.06 -9.40
CA PHE A 364 0.74 -8.21 -9.05
C PHE A 364 1.55 -7.85 -10.29
N THR A 365 1.92 -6.58 -10.42
CA THR A 365 2.84 -6.13 -11.47
C THR A 365 4.24 -6.65 -11.18
N LYS A 366 5.10 -6.68 -12.19
CA LYS A 366 6.53 -6.63 -11.96
C LYS A 366 6.91 -5.32 -11.28
N ASN A 367 8.15 -5.24 -10.76
CA ASN A 367 8.61 -4.02 -10.11
C ASN A 367 8.45 -2.81 -11.03
N MET A 368 8.08 -1.67 -10.44
CA MET A 368 7.79 -0.43 -11.16
C MET A 368 9.06 0.29 -11.63
N GLN A 369 10.20 -0.04 -11.05
CA GLN A 369 11.53 0.47 -11.35
C GLN A 369 12.56 -0.67 -11.37
N ASP A 370 13.80 -0.36 -11.78
CA ASP A 370 14.88 -1.36 -11.91
C ASP A 370 15.31 -1.96 -10.58
N ARG A 371 15.31 -1.19 -9.49
CA ARG A 371 15.49 -1.78 -8.15
C ARG A 371 14.29 -2.69 -7.86
N PRO A 372 14.50 -3.94 -7.41
CA PRO A 372 13.41 -4.87 -7.05
C PRO A 372 12.76 -4.45 -5.73
N THR A 373 12.07 -3.33 -5.74
CA THR A 373 11.46 -2.68 -4.58
C THR A 373 9.95 -2.57 -4.72
N LEU A 374 9.45 -1.45 -5.28
CA LEU A 374 8.02 -1.20 -5.38
C LEU A 374 7.37 -1.99 -6.53
N PHE A 375 6.19 -2.56 -6.27
CA PHE A 375 5.26 -3.06 -7.29
C PHE A 375 3.82 -2.64 -6.95
N LEU A 376 2.89 -2.89 -7.85
CA LEU A 376 1.48 -2.60 -7.66
C LEU A 376 0.67 -3.90 -7.65
N GLU A 377 -0.43 -3.87 -6.94
CA GLU A 377 -1.46 -4.91 -6.96
C GLU A 377 -2.74 -4.32 -7.56
N VAL A 378 -3.48 -5.11 -8.33
CA VAL A 378 -4.87 -4.82 -8.69
C VAL A 378 -5.75 -5.86 -8.02
N ILE A 379 -6.76 -5.39 -7.28
CA ILE A 379 -7.62 -6.25 -6.45
C ILE A 379 -9.10 -5.94 -6.70
N GLN A 380 -9.91 -7.01 -6.80
CA GLN A 380 -11.37 -6.95 -6.79
C GLN A 380 -11.90 -7.82 -5.67
N ARG A 381 -12.87 -7.32 -4.92
CA ARG A 381 -13.42 -7.99 -3.74
C ARG A 381 -14.90 -8.33 -3.91
N HIS A 382 -15.26 -9.56 -3.64
CA HIS A 382 -16.63 -10.05 -3.55
C HIS A 382 -16.89 -10.54 -2.12
N ASN A 383 -17.27 -9.61 -1.23
CA ASN A 383 -17.54 -9.88 0.19
C ASN A 383 -16.41 -10.61 0.94
N HIS A 384 -15.16 -10.33 0.57
CA HIS A 384 -13.97 -10.94 1.17
C HIS A 384 -13.01 -9.86 1.67
N ASN A 385 -12.70 -9.89 2.96
CA ASN A 385 -11.89 -8.88 3.65
C ASN A 385 -10.42 -9.30 3.87
N GLY A 386 -10.01 -10.47 3.37
CA GLY A 386 -8.65 -10.97 3.47
C GLY A 386 -7.67 -10.26 2.53
N PHE A 387 -6.43 -10.74 2.54
CA PHE A 387 -5.30 -10.20 1.79
C PHE A 387 -4.67 -11.25 0.87
N GLY A 388 -5.44 -12.27 0.47
CA GLY A 388 -4.97 -13.30 -0.46
C GLY A 388 -4.05 -14.34 0.18
N ALA A 389 -4.28 -14.69 1.45
CA ALA A 389 -3.45 -15.67 2.16
C ALA A 389 -3.32 -17.01 1.40
N GLY A 390 -4.40 -17.47 0.78
CA GLY A 390 -4.41 -18.67 -0.06
C GLY A 390 -3.56 -18.57 -1.33
N ASN A 391 -3.18 -17.35 -1.74
CA ASN A 391 -2.37 -17.09 -2.92
C ASN A 391 -0.88 -16.85 -2.60
N PHE A 392 -0.52 -16.68 -1.33
CA PHE A 392 0.85 -16.29 -0.96
C PHE A 392 1.91 -17.27 -1.46
N LYS A 393 1.62 -18.58 -1.42
CA LYS A 393 2.55 -19.57 -1.95
C LYS A 393 2.84 -19.35 -3.44
N ALA A 394 1.79 -19.18 -4.26
CA ALA A 394 1.92 -18.95 -5.69
C ALA A 394 2.61 -17.61 -5.99
N LEU A 395 2.31 -16.56 -5.21
CA LEU A 395 2.98 -15.28 -5.30
C LEU A 395 4.47 -15.39 -4.98
N PHE A 396 4.83 -16.09 -3.91
CA PHE A 396 6.22 -16.29 -3.52
C PHE A 396 7.01 -17.06 -4.57
N GLU A 397 6.46 -18.17 -5.07
CA GLU A 397 7.08 -18.95 -6.15
C GLU A 397 7.30 -18.09 -7.41
N ALA A 398 6.34 -17.20 -7.75
CA ALA A 398 6.49 -16.28 -8.89
C ALA A 398 7.59 -15.22 -8.65
N ILE A 399 7.69 -14.67 -7.44
CA ILE A 399 8.73 -13.70 -7.08
C ILE A 399 10.09 -14.39 -6.99
N GLU A 400 10.17 -15.58 -6.38
CA GLU A 400 11.39 -16.38 -6.30
C GLU A 400 11.95 -16.73 -7.70
N ALA A 401 11.08 -17.07 -8.65
CA ALA A 401 11.49 -17.27 -10.04
C ALA A 401 12.07 -15.99 -10.69
N ASP A 402 11.57 -14.82 -10.33
CA ASP A 402 12.15 -13.55 -10.79
C ASP A 402 13.45 -13.19 -10.03
N GLN A 403 13.57 -13.52 -8.73
CA GLN A 403 14.81 -13.39 -7.96
C GLN A 403 15.91 -14.29 -8.53
N GLU A 404 15.59 -15.53 -8.89
CA GLU A 404 16.54 -16.47 -9.52
C GLU A 404 17.09 -15.91 -10.82
N LYS A 405 16.22 -15.35 -11.70
CA LYS A 405 16.67 -14.70 -12.97
C LYS A 405 17.61 -13.54 -12.74
N ARG A 406 17.47 -12.84 -11.59
CA ARG A 406 18.36 -11.74 -11.19
C ARG A 406 19.60 -12.20 -10.44
N GLY A 407 19.71 -13.48 -10.09
CA GLY A 407 20.80 -14.02 -9.27
C GLY A 407 20.73 -13.61 -7.80
N ASN A 408 19.54 -13.31 -7.29
CA ASN A 408 19.29 -12.81 -5.92
C ASN A 408 18.63 -13.85 -4.99
N LEU A 409 18.30 -15.04 -5.50
CA LEU A 409 17.66 -16.11 -4.72
C LEU A 409 18.66 -16.98 -3.98
#